data_1e4bfe7647669a68fe708eaaf808836e
#
_entry.id   1e4bfe7647669a68fe708eaaf808836e
#
_cell.length_a   1.000
_cell.length_b   1.000
_cell.length_c   1.000
_cell.angle_alpha   90.00
_cell.angle_beta   90.00
_cell.angle_gamma   90.00
#
_symmetry.space_group_name_H-M   'P 1'
#
loop_
_entity.id
_entity.type
_entity.pdbx_description
1 polymer ?
#
loop_
_entity_poly.entity_id
_entity_poly.type
_entity_poly.pdbx_seq_one_letter_code
_entity_poly.pdbx_strand_id
1 'polypeptide(L)'
;MLSDIEIAQSTTLRPIAEIAAELGIQEDELELYGKYKAKINERAFVRLADKPNGKLVLVTAINPTPAGEGKTTTTAGLGQAMKKIGKNAIIALREPSLGPVFGIKGGAAGGGYAQVLPMEDINLHFTGDMHAITSANNLCCAMLDNHLQQGNTLGIDPRRIQIKRCLDMNDRALRNIVIGLGGKINGVPREDGFIITVASEVMAILCLAKDMNDLKERLGNILIAYTYSGEPVYARDIKAEGAMAALLRDAVNPNLVQTIEGTPAIMHGGPFANIAHGCNSVRATRLALKLADYCITEAGFGSDLGAEKFMDIKCRMAGLAPSCVVVVATVRALKYNGGVPKAELSAENVPALEKGIVNLKAHVENMQKFGVPVVVAINRFGTDTDAELQVIDRCCQELGVSYALSEVFAKGGEGGVELAQTICRVIEENEGKTHFAPIYPIEATVEEKITAIAQKIYGAKDITFTAAAQKSLKDIKALGGDSMPVCIAKTQYSLSDNAKLLGRPTDFTITIRDLRLSNGAGFVVAYAGDIMTMPGLPKVPAAEKIDVDDKAVIHGLF
;
A
#
# COMPACT_ATOMS: atom_id res chain seq x y z
N MET A 1 -6.43 -23.76 -18.34
CA MET A 1 -6.50 -23.35 -16.92
C MET A 1 -7.55 -22.25 -16.89
N LEU A 2 -8.48 -22.28 -15.94
CA LEU A 2 -9.46 -21.22 -15.77
C LEU A 2 -8.75 -19.90 -15.45
N SER A 3 -9.31 -18.78 -15.90
CA SER A 3 -8.86 -17.43 -15.51
C SER A 3 -9.21 -17.14 -14.05
N ASP A 4 -8.61 -16.12 -13.46
CA ASP A 4 -8.84 -15.75 -12.06
C ASP A 4 -10.33 -15.41 -11.80
N ILE A 5 -10.99 -14.73 -12.73
CA ILE A 5 -12.42 -14.43 -12.61
C ILE A 5 -13.30 -15.68 -12.76
N GLU A 6 -12.97 -16.61 -13.65
CA GLU A 6 -13.72 -17.87 -13.79
C GLU A 6 -13.60 -18.73 -12.53
N ILE A 7 -12.43 -18.78 -11.89
CA ILE A 7 -12.21 -19.45 -10.61
C ILE A 7 -13.07 -18.78 -9.53
N ALA A 8 -13.04 -17.44 -9.45
CA ALA A 8 -13.83 -16.68 -8.48
C ALA A 8 -15.33 -16.92 -8.65
N GLN A 9 -15.85 -16.84 -9.88
CA GLN A 9 -17.28 -17.03 -10.20
C GLN A 9 -17.76 -18.47 -9.97
N SER A 10 -16.87 -19.46 -10.11
CA SER A 10 -17.20 -20.87 -9.82
C SER A 10 -17.25 -21.20 -8.33
N THR A 11 -16.80 -20.28 -7.46
CA THR A 11 -16.70 -20.52 -6.01
C THR A 11 -18.01 -20.23 -5.30
N THR A 12 -18.47 -21.15 -4.47
CA THR A 12 -19.60 -20.92 -3.56
C THR A 12 -19.12 -20.24 -2.29
N LEU A 13 -19.50 -18.96 -2.12
CA LEU A 13 -19.15 -18.17 -0.93
C LEU A 13 -20.05 -18.49 0.25
N ARG A 14 -19.49 -18.46 1.44
CA ARG A 14 -20.23 -18.50 2.69
C ARG A 14 -20.83 -17.11 3.00
N PRO A 15 -22.01 -17.03 3.64
CA PRO A 15 -22.52 -15.76 4.14
C PRO A 15 -21.51 -15.06 5.05
N ILE A 16 -21.35 -13.75 4.88
CA ILE A 16 -20.32 -12.99 5.64
C ILE A 16 -20.61 -12.98 7.15
N ALA A 17 -21.86 -13.10 7.55
CA ALA A 17 -22.24 -13.23 8.95
C ALA A 17 -21.66 -14.50 9.62
N GLU A 18 -21.54 -15.61 8.87
CA GLU A 18 -20.90 -16.83 9.38
C GLU A 18 -19.40 -16.65 9.56
N ILE A 19 -18.74 -15.97 8.62
CA ILE A 19 -17.31 -15.62 8.71
C ILE A 19 -17.06 -14.70 9.92
N ALA A 20 -17.94 -13.73 10.14
CA ALA A 20 -17.89 -12.83 11.29
C ALA A 20 -18.07 -13.57 12.62
N ALA A 21 -19.02 -14.51 12.67
CA ALA A 21 -19.27 -15.32 13.86
C ALA A 21 -18.06 -16.20 14.24
N GLU A 22 -17.33 -16.76 13.26
CA GLU A 22 -16.08 -17.50 13.49
C GLU A 22 -15.00 -16.63 14.15
N LEU A 23 -14.98 -15.32 13.86
CA LEU A 23 -14.07 -14.35 14.47
C LEU A 23 -14.57 -13.83 15.83
N GLY A 24 -15.77 -14.24 16.27
CA GLY A 24 -16.41 -13.75 17.48
C GLY A 24 -16.89 -12.29 17.36
N ILE A 25 -17.17 -11.81 16.15
CA ILE A 25 -17.79 -10.52 15.88
C ILE A 25 -19.30 -10.68 16.13
N GLN A 26 -19.89 -9.73 16.85
CA GLN A 26 -21.31 -9.75 17.20
C GLN A 26 -22.17 -9.14 16.09
N GLU A 27 -23.45 -9.48 16.04
CA GLU A 27 -24.37 -9.02 14.98
C GLU A 27 -24.47 -7.49 14.93
N ASP A 28 -24.53 -6.84 16.09
CA ASP A 28 -24.61 -5.38 16.21
C ASP A 28 -23.27 -4.63 15.94
N GLU A 29 -22.20 -5.39 15.74
CA GLU A 29 -20.88 -4.89 15.31
C GLU A 29 -20.70 -4.90 13.78
N LEU A 30 -21.67 -5.48 13.04
CA LEU A 30 -21.67 -5.62 11.59
C LEU A 30 -22.66 -4.69 10.91
N GLU A 31 -22.23 -4.12 9.78
CA GLU A 31 -23.09 -3.44 8.82
C GLU A 31 -22.99 -4.20 7.50
N LEU A 32 -24.06 -4.95 7.15
CA LEU A 32 -24.06 -5.82 5.98
C LEU A 32 -24.17 -5.01 4.68
N TYR A 33 -23.28 -5.29 3.75
CA TYR A 33 -23.27 -4.80 2.37
C TYR A 33 -23.61 -5.96 1.41
N GLY A 34 -24.85 -6.47 1.52
CA GLY A 34 -25.29 -7.69 0.86
C GLY A 34 -24.85 -8.94 1.63
N LYS A 35 -24.84 -10.10 0.94
CA LYS A 35 -24.65 -11.41 1.57
C LYS A 35 -23.19 -11.73 1.92
N TYR A 36 -22.23 -11.16 1.18
CA TYR A 36 -20.84 -11.61 1.17
C TYR A 36 -19.82 -10.54 1.61
N LYS A 37 -20.27 -9.35 1.98
CA LYS A 37 -19.46 -8.22 2.46
C LYS A 37 -20.12 -7.59 3.67
N ALA A 38 -19.31 -7.06 4.58
CA ALA A 38 -19.80 -6.26 5.70
C ALA A 38 -18.73 -5.22 6.11
N LYS A 39 -19.15 -4.16 6.77
CA LYS A 39 -18.26 -3.29 7.55
C LYS A 39 -18.31 -3.69 9.02
N ILE A 40 -17.17 -3.53 9.70
CA ILE A 40 -17.06 -3.74 11.16
C ILE A 40 -17.04 -2.37 11.82
N ASN A 41 -18.05 -2.09 12.65
CA ASN A 41 -18.26 -0.77 13.24
C ASN A 41 -17.47 -0.57 14.55
N GLU A 42 -17.56 0.64 15.13
CA GLU A 42 -16.80 1.08 16.30
C GLU A 42 -17.03 0.22 17.55
N ARG A 43 -18.19 -0.44 17.69
CA ARG A 43 -18.50 -1.28 18.86
C ARG A 43 -17.51 -2.43 19.02
N ALA A 44 -17.09 -3.04 17.89
CA ALA A 44 -16.06 -4.09 17.90
C ALA A 44 -14.72 -3.58 18.44
N PHE A 45 -14.31 -2.38 18.06
CA PHE A 45 -13.05 -1.77 18.54
C PHE A 45 -13.10 -1.51 20.05
N VAL A 46 -14.22 -0.99 20.55
CA VAL A 46 -14.39 -0.74 21.99
C VAL A 46 -14.39 -2.04 22.77
N ARG A 47 -15.17 -3.05 22.35
CA ARG A 47 -15.25 -4.35 23.03
C ARG A 47 -13.93 -5.11 23.05
N LEU A 48 -13.15 -5.02 21.98
CA LEU A 48 -11.90 -5.76 21.82
C LEU A 48 -10.66 -4.98 22.30
N ALA A 49 -10.81 -3.77 22.82
CA ALA A 49 -9.69 -2.88 23.14
C ALA A 49 -8.63 -3.55 24.03
N ASP A 50 -9.04 -4.25 25.09
CA ASP A 50 -8.17 -4.87 26.08
C ASP A 50 -7.72 -6.30 25.71
N LYS A 51 -8.24 -6.88 24.60
CA LYS A 51 -7.81 -8.20 24.15
C LYS A 51 -6.32 -8.15 23.72
N PRO A 52 -5.49 -9.15 24.07
CA PRO A 52 -4.10 -9.19 23.61
C PRO A 52 -4.03 -9.24 22.07
N ASN A 53 -2.97 -8.67 21.52
CA ASN A 53 -2.72 -8.72 20.08
C ASN A 53 -2.17 -10.10 19.67
N GLY A 54 -2.61 -10.57 18.52
CA GLY A 54 -1.97 -11.68 17.82
C GLY A 54 -0.62 -11.28 17.21
N LYS A 55 0.01 -12.22 16.52
CA LYS A 55 1.29 -12.05 15.85
C LYS A 55 1.10 -11.35 14.51
N LEU A 56 1.86 -10.29 14.25
CA LEU A 56 1.82 -9.53 12.99
C LEU A 56 2.85 -10.09 12.00
N VAL A 57 2.39 -10.59 10.87
CA VAL A 57 3.24 -11.09 9.77
C VAL A 57 3.13 -10.12 8.60
N LEU A 58 4.25 -9.51 8.22
CA LEU A 58 4.33 -8.62 7.07
C LEU A 58 4.83 -9.39 5.84
N VAL A 59 4.05 -9.40 4.77
CA VAL A 59 4.47 -9.91 3.46
C VAL A 59 4.93 -8.75 2.57
N THR A 60 6.15 -8.85 2.09
CA THR A 60 6.77 -7.93 1.13
C THR A 60 7.42 -8.72 0.00
N ALA A 61 8.17 -8.06 -0.88
CA ALA A 61 8.86 -8.72 -1.99
C ALA A 61 10.19 -8.03 -2.32
N ILE A 62 10.95 -8.66 -3.18
CA ILE A 62 12.05 -8.01 -3.92
C ILE A 62 11.52 -6.92 -4.85
N ASN A 63 12.40 -6.18 -5.55
CA ASN A 63 11.93 -5.16 -6.50
C ASN A 63 10.97 -5.78 -7.53
N PRO A 64 9.82 -5.14 -7.80
CA PRO A 64 8.86 -5.64 -8.77
C PRO A 64 9.44 -5.69 -10.17
N THR A 65 9.04 -6.71 -10.93
CA THR A 65 9.42 -6.91 -12.32
C THR A 65 8.17 -6.93 -13.22
N PRO A 66 8.34 -6.83 -14.54
CA PRO A 66 7.21 -6.97 -15.46
C PRO A 66 6.51 -8.35 -15.42
N ALA A 67 7.12 -9.33 -14.75
CA ALA A 67 6.54 -10.67 -14.58
C ALA A 67 5.61 -10.77 -13.35
N GLY A 68 5.75 -9.83 -12.40
CA GLY A 68 5.08 -9.88 -11.09
C GLY A 68 5.71 -10.88 -10.12
N GLU A 69 5.62 -10.61 -8.82
CA GLU A 69 6.20 -11.47 -7.76
C GLU A 69 5.14 -12.29 -7.03
N GLY A 70 3.85 -11.98 -7.23
CA GLY A 70 2.73 -12.71 -6.61
C GLY A 70 2.56 -12.45 -5.12
N LYS A 71 2.91 -11.27 -4.64
CA LYS A 71 2.85 -10.89 -3.22
C LYS A 71 1.45 -11.04 -2.61
N THR A 72 0.41 -10.47 -3.23
CA THR A 72 -0.97 -10.56 -2.74
C THR A 72 -1.48 -12.00 -2.78
N THR A 73 -1.16 -12.74 -3.83
CA THR A 73 -1.46 -14.17 -3.96
C THR A 73 -0.80 -14.97 -2.83
N THR A 74 0.48 -14.70 -2.53
CA THR A 74 1.18 -15.33 -1.41
C THR A 74 0.53 -14.95 -0.07
N THR A 75 0.12 -13.70 0.11
CA THR A 75 -0.56 -13.24 1.34
C THR A 75 -1.89 -13.95 1.55
N ALA A 76 -2.73 -14.03 0.51
CA ALA A 76 -4.01 -14.72 0.57
C ALA A 76 -3.82 -16.23 0.81
N GLY A 77 -2.94 -16.87 0.04
CA GLY A 77 -2.65 -18.30 0.18
C GLY A 77 -2.01 -18.66 1.52
N LEU A 78 -1.16 -17.80 2.08
CA LEU A 78 -0.59 -17.98 3.42
C LEU A 78 -1.68 -17.95 4.49
N GLY A 79 -2.66 -17.03 4.40
CA GLY A 79 -3.81 -17.01 5.29
C GLY A 79 -4.63 -18.30 5.23
N GLN A 80 -4.87 -18.81 4.02
CA GLN A 80 -5.53 -20.11 3.81
C GLN A 80 -4.70 -21.25 4.42
N ALA A 81 -3.38 -21.24 4.20
CA ALA A 81 -2.47 -22.26 4.72
C ALA A 81 -2.40 -22.27 6.25
N MET A 82 -2.41 -21.09 6.90
CA MET A 82 -2.50 -21.00 8.36
C MET A 82 -3.75 -21.70 8.91
N LYS A 83 -4.90 -21.50 8.25
CA LYS A 83 -6.14 -22.20 8.63
C LYS A 83 -6.02 -23.72 8.45
N LYS A 84 -5.35 -24.20 7.39
CA LYS A 84 -5.11 -25.64 7.15
C LYS A 84 -4.24 -26.29 8.23
N ILE A 85 -3.28 -25.58 8.79
CA ILE A 85 -2.46 -26.07 9.91
C ILE A 85 -3.08 -25.80 11.30
N GLY A 86 -4.37 -25.43 11.32
CA GLY A 86 -5.14 -25.24 12.56
C GLY A 86 -4.86 -23.94 13.31
N LYS A 87 -4.23 -22.94 12.68
CA LYS A 87 -3.99 -21.62 13.27
C LYS A 87 -5.16 -20.69 12.97
N ASN A 88 -5.57 -19.89 13.95
CA ASN A 88 -6.53 -18.82 13.75
C ASN A 88 -5.84 -17.62 13.12
N ALA A 89 -6.11 -17.35 11.85
CA ALA A 89 -5.47 -16.30 11.08
C ALA A 89 -6.49 -15.44 10.33
N ILE A 90 -6.16 -14.17 10.19
CA ILE A 90 -6.89 -13.18 9.41
C ILE A 90 -5.94 -12.44 8.48
N ILE A 91 -6.42 -12.08 7.29
CA ILE A 91 -5.65 -11.34 6.31
C ILE A 91 -6.09 -9.87 6.36
N ALA A 92 -5.14 -8.93 6.26
CA ALA A 92 -5.42 -7.50 6.20
C ALA A 92 -4.78 -6.89 4.95
N LEU A 93 -5.60 -6.44 3.97
CA LEU A 93 -5.19 -6.00 2.66
C LEU A 93 -5.65 -4.57 2.35
N ARG A 94 -5.08 -4.00 1.28
CA ARG A 94 -5.55 -2.74 0.69
C ARG A 94 -6.72 -3.00 -0.26
N GLU A 95 -7.58 -1.99 -0.39
CA GLU A 95 -8.57 -1.94 -1.46
C GLU A 95 -7.91 -1.55 -2.79
N PRO A 96 -8.33 -2.15 -3.92
CA PRO A 96 -7.89 -1.71 -5.24
C PRO A 96 -8.54 -0.37 -5.63
N SER A 97 -7.83 0.38 -6.48
CA SER A 97 -8.31 1.60 -7.14
C SER A 97 -8.71 1.27 -8.58
N LEU A 98 -9.76 1.91 -9.07
CA LEU A 98 -10.28 1.69 -10.44
C LEU A 98 -9.24 1.99 -11.52
N GLY A 99 -8.41 3.03 -11.33
CA GLY A 99 -7.39 3.38 -12.31
C GLY A 99 -6.44 2.23 -12.66
N PRO A 100 -5.77 1.57 -11.70
CA PRO A 100 -4.99 0.36 -11.95
C PRO A 100 -5.80 -0.80 -12.53
N VAL A 101 -7.02 -1.04 -12.05
CA VAL A 101 -7.91 -2.13 -12.52
C VAL A 101 -8.22 -1.99 -14.01
N PHE A 102 -8.61 -0.80 -14.46
CA PHE A 102 -8.90 -0.52 -15.88
C PHE A 102 -7.64 -0.19 -16.70
N GLY A 103 -6.48 -0.01 -16.07
CA GLY A 103 -5.21 0.33 -16.70
C GLY A 103 -4.38 -0.88 -17.14
N ILE A 104 -3.31 -1.17 -16.40
CA ILE A 104 -2.31 -2.19 -16.77
C ILE A 104 -2.40 -3.42 -15.88
N LYS A 105 -2.85 -3.25 -14.63
CA LYS A 105 -2.59 -4.21 -13.55
C LYS A 105 -3.87 -4.89 -13.13
N GLY A 106 -3.82 -6.21 -13.00
CA GLY A 106 -4.83 -7.00 -12.32
C GLY A 106 -5.17 -6.49 -10.93
N GLY A 107 -6.34 -6.82 -10.42
CA GLY A 107 -6.85 -6.38 -9.14
C GLY A 107 -5.98 -6.79 -7.95
N ALA A 108 -6.25 -6.20 -6.79
CA ALA A 108 -5.51 -6.47 -5.57
C ALA A 108 -6.07 -7.66 -4.75
N ALA A 109 -6.83 -8.55 -5.37
CA ALA A 109 -7.52 -9.65 -4.68
C ALA A 109 -6.74 -10.98 -4.62
N GLY A 110 -5.52 -11.04 -5.16
CA GLY A 110 -4.77 -12.28 -5.34
C GLY A 110 -5.02 -12.91 -6.70
N GLY A 111 -4.72 -14.21 -6.88
CA GLY A 111 -4.92 -14.92 -8.15
C GLY A 111 -4.93 -16.44 -7.98
N GLY A 112 -5.40 -17.15 -9.00
CA GLY A 112 -5.56 -18.61 -8.96
C GLY A 112 -6.47 -19.05 -7.82
N TYR A 113 -6.05 -20.06 -7.07
CA TYR A 113 -6.77 -20.57 -5.89
C TYR A 113 -6.41 -19.85 -4.59
N ALA A 114 -5.71 -18.71 -4.66
CA ALA A 114 -5.38 -17.85 -3.53
C ALA A 114 -5.92 -16.43 -3.78
N GLN A 115 -7.25 -16.29 -3.70
CA GLN A 115 -7.98 -15.06 -3.95
C GLN A 115 -8.84 -14.65 -2.75
N VAL A 116 -9.05 -13.34 -2.61
CA VAL A 116 -10.05 -12.74 -1.71
C VAL A 116 -11.31 -12.42 -2.53
N LEU A 117 -12.46 -12.79 -2.01
CA LEU A 117 -13.75 -12.73 -2.70
C LEU A 117 -14.80 -11.94 -1.90
N PRO A 118 -15.80 -11.32 -2.53
CA PRO A 118 -16.14 -11.35 -3.97
C PRO A 118 -15.23 -10.46 -4.83
N MET A 119 -14.61 -11.03 -5.86
CA MET A 119 -13.58 -10.38 -6.66
C MET A 119 -14.11 -9.17 -7.44
N GLU A 120 -15.28 -9.32 -8.10
CA GLU A 120 -15.87 -8.25 -8.91
C GLU A 120 -16.20 -7.03 -8.05
N ASP A 121 -16.85 -7.22 -6.92
CA ASP A 121 -17.21 -6.13 -6.00
C ASP A 121 -15.97 -5.41 -5.49
N ILE A 122 -14.95 -6.18 -5.07
CA ILE A 122 -13.69 -5.63 -4.54
C ILE A 122 -12.99 -4.75 -5.60
N ASN A 123 -12.95 -5.19 -6.85
CA ASN A 123 -12.21 -4.50 -7.92
C ASN A 123 -13.00 -3.36 -8.59
N LEU A 124 -14.32 -3.31 -8.43
CA LEU A 124 -15.17 -2.30 -9.04
C LEU A 124 -15.74 -1.33 -7.99
N HIS A 125 -16.93 -1.60 -7.48
CA HIS A 125 -17.59 -0.78 -6.47
C HIS A 125 -17.77 -1.59 -5.19
N PHE A 126 -16.77 -1.55 -4.31
CA PHE A 126 -16.73 -2.42 -3.14
C PHE A 126 -17.82 -2.07 -2.10
N THR A 127 -17.57 -1.04 -1.30
CA THR A 127 -18.50 -0.54 -0.27
C THR A 127 -18.63 0.99 -0.31
N GLY A 128 -18.04 1.63 -1.31
CA GLY A 128 -18.12 3.07 -1.53
C GLY A 128 -16.98 3.90 -0.91
N ASP A 129 -15.96 3.27 -0.32
CA ASP A 129 -14.88 4.00 0.37
C ASP A 129 -14.10 4.91 -0.58
N MET A 130 -13.76 4.43 -1.80
CA MET A 130 -13.07 5.25 -2.81
C MET A 130 -13.90 6.45 -3.23
N HIS A 131 -15.22 6.30 -3.39
CA HIS A 131 -16.13 7.40 -3.68
C HIS A 131 -16.20 8.40 -2.53
N ALA A 132 -16.29 7.94 -1.28
CA ALA A 132 -16.33 8.78 -0.09
C ALA A 132 -15.06 9.62 0.04
N ILE A 133 -13.89 9.03 -0.19
CA ILE A 133 -12.59 9.72 -0.17
C ILE A 133 -12.52 10.77 -1.27
N THR A 134 -12.91 10.40 -2.50
CA THR A 134 -13.00 11.33 -3.65
C THR A 134 -13.89 12.52 -3.31
N SER A 135 -15.08 12.26 -2.78
CA SER A 135 -16.06 13.28 -2.42
C SER A 135 -15.55 14.20 -1.32
N ALA A 136 -14.93 13.66 -0.26
CA ALA A 136 -14.38 14.44 0.84
C ALA A 136 -13.24 15.37 0.38
N ASN A 137 -12.31 14.85 -0.44
CA ASN A 137 -11.22 15.63 -1.00
C ASN A 137 -11.75 16.76 -1.90
N ASN A 138 -12.69 16.45 -2.79
CA ASN A 138 -13.23 17.41 -3.74
C ASN A 138 -14.14 18.45 -3.07
N LEU A 139 -14.82 18.09 -1.97
CA LEU A 139 -15.54 19.05 -1.14
C LEU A 139 -14.59 20.10 -0.57
N CYS A 140 -13.43 19.71 -0.04
CA CYS A 140 -12.43 20.66 0.47
C CYS A 140 -11.95 21.61 -0.65
N CYS A 141 -11.68 21.09 -1.85
CA CYS A 141 -11.33 21.91 -3.02
C CYS A 141 -12.45 22.88 -3.41
N ALA A 142 -13.70 22.42 -3.42
CA ALA A 142 -14.85 23.26 -3.75
C ALA A 142 -15.06 24.36 -2.69
N MET A 143 -14.90 24.06 -1.41
CA MET A 143 -14.99 25.05 -0.32
C MET A 143 -13.86 26.08 -0.41
N LEU A 144 -12.64 25.67 -0.77
CA LEU A 144 -11.52 26.57 -1.02
C LEU A 144 -11.82 27.54 -2.18
N ASP A 145 -12.27 27.03 -3.32
CA ASP A 145 -12.62 27.88 -4.47
C ASP A 145 -13.83 28.79 -4.19
N ASN A 146 -14.80 28.30 -3.41
CA ASN A 146 -15.89 29.14 -2.93
C ASN A 146 -15.39 30.26 -2.00
N HIS A 147 -14.45 29.98 -1.11
CA HIS A 147 -13.83 30.99 -0.25
C HIS A 147 -13.15 32.11 -1.08
N LEU A 148 -12.40 31.72 -2.12
CA LEU A 148 -11.79 32.67 -3.06
C LEU A 148 -12.85 33.54 -3.75
N GLN A 149 -13.96 32.93 -4.21
CA GLN A 149 -15.04 33.62 -4.91
C GLN A 149 -15.82 34.57 -4.00
N GLN A 150 -16.04 34.22 -2.75
CA GLN A 150 -16.89 34.95 -1.78
C GLN A 150 -16.11 36.01 -0.96
N GLY A 151 -15.01 36.50 -1.49
CA GLY A 151 -14.29 37.64 -0.94
C GLY A 151 -12.94 37.35 -0.30
N ASN A 152 -12.50 36.08 -0.26
CA ASN A 152 -11.15 35.65 0.13
C ASN A 152 -10.65 36.33 1.42
N THR A 153 -11.44 36.28 2.48
CA THR A 153 -11.15 36.98 3.76
C THR A 153 -9.86 36.50 4.42
N LEU A 154 -9.39 35.28 4.11
CA LEU A 154 -8.11 34.77 4.58
C LEU A 154 -6.90 35.29 3.76
N GLY A 155 -7.14 35.98 2.65
CA GLY A 155 -6.08 36.49 1.79
C GLY A 155 -5.26 35.37 1.10
N ILE A 156 -5.90 34.28 0.71
CA ILE A 156 -5.27 33.15 0.02
C ILE A 156 -4.74 33.60 -1.34
N ASP A 157 -3.48 33.28 -1.65
CA ASP A 157 -2.92 33.46 -2.99
C ASP A 157 -3.35 32.28 -3.90
N PRO A 158 -4.16 32.51 -4.94
CA PRO A 158 -4.64 31.45 -5.84
C PRO A 158 -3.52 30.69 -6.59
N ARG A 159 -2.29 31.25 -6.61
CA ARG A 159 -1.12 30.63 -7.24
C ARG A 159 -0.38 29.69 -6.28
N ARG A 160 -0.76 29.67 -4.98
CA ARG A 160 -0.08 28.89 -3.92
C ARG A 160 -1.02 27.89 -3.25
N ILE A 161 -1.98 27.36 -4.01
CA ILE A 161 -2.86 26.28 -3.56
C ILE A 161 -2.11 24.96 -3.59
N GLN A 162 -2.22 24.19 -2.51
CA GLN A 162 -1.50 22.94 -2.30
C GLN A 162 -2.35 21.68 -2.52
N ILE A 163 -3.66 21.78 -2.33
CA ILE A 163 -4.59 20.66 -2.55
C ILE A 163 -5.04 20.62 -4.02
N LYS A 164 -5.16 19.41 -4.56
CA LYS A 164 -5.72 19.16 -5.90
C LYS A 164 -6.98 18.32 -5.79
N ARG A 165 -7.87 18.43 -6.77
CA ARG A 165 -9.00 17.52 -6.94
C ARG A 165 -8.53 16.10 -7.16
N CYS A 166 -9.38 15.12 -6.92
CA CYS A 166 -9.05 13.73 -7.21
C CYS A 166 -10.18 13.03 -7.99
N LEU A 167 -9.77 11.98 -8.71
CA LEU A 167 -10.63 11.09 -9.48
C LEU A 167 -10.03 9.68 -9.41
N ASP A 168 -10.84 8.66 -9.12
CA ASP A 168 -10.33 7.28 -9.04
C ASP A 168 -10.28 6.62 -10.42
N MET A 169 -9.55 7.25 -11.34
CA MET A 169 -9.33 6.77 -12.71
C MET A 169 -7.99 7.28 -13.24
N ASN A 170 -7.36 6.52 -14.14
CA ASN A 170 -6.15 6.95 -14.84
C ASN A 170 -6.52 7.90 -15.99
N ASP A 171 -6.30 9.20 -15.81
CA ASP A 171 -6.61 10.21 -16.82
C ASP A 171 -5.50 11.27 -16.92
N ARG A 172 -4.59 11.09 -17.88
CA ARG A 172 -3.46 12.01 -18.09
C ARG A 172 -3.88 13.40 -18.55
N ALA A 173 -5.06 13.54 -19.17
CA ALA A 173 -5.54 14.83 -19.65
C ALA A 173 -5.89 15.79 -18.50
N LEU A 174 -6.16 15.25 -17.31
CA LEU A 174 -6.53 16.02 -16.13
C LEU A 174 -5.34 16.45 -15.26
N ARG A 175 -4.10 16.13 -15.62
CA ARG A 175 -2.91 16.49 -14.83
C ARG A 175 -2.75 17.97 -14.59
N ASN A 176 -3.01 18.76 -15.64
CA ASN A 176 -2.96 20.22 -15.60
C ASN A 176 -4.16 20.77 -16.37
N ILE A 177 -4.98 21.54 -15.69
CA ILE A 177 -6.22 22.14 -16.24
C ILE A 177 -6.31 23.60 -15.79
N VAL A 178 -7.21 24.34 -16.41
CA VAL A 178 -7.62 25.67 -15.94
C VAL A 178 -9.07 25.59 -15.49
N ILE A 179 -9.35 26.07 -14.29
CA ILE A 179 -10.70 26.12 -13.72
C ILE A 179 -11.19 27.57 -13.58
N GLY A 180 -12.49 27.77 -13.27
CA GLY A 180 -13.09 29.07 -13.06
C GLY A 180 -13.30 29.89 -14.33
N LEU A 181 -13.27 29.28 -15.51
CA LEU A 181 -13.53 29.95 -16.79
C LEU A 181 -15.03 30.24 -16.98
N GLY A 182 -15.35 31.19 -17.85
CA GLY A 182 -16.75 31.54 -18.24
C GLY A 182 -17.30 32.77 -17.52
N GLY A 183 -16.43 33.57 -16.90
CA GLY A 183 -16.78 34.87 -16.30
C GLY A 183 -16.92 34.84 -14.79
N LYS A 184 -17.10 36.00 -14.22
CA LYS A 184 -17.00 36.28 -12.77
C LYS A 184 -17.85 35.35 -11.88
N ILE A 185 -18.99 34.89 -12.37
CA ILE A 185 -19.91 34.03 -11.61
C ILE A 185 -19.40 32.59 -11.45
N ASN A 186 -18.40 32.17 -12.24
CA ASN A 186 -17.88 30.80 -12.27
C ASN A 186 -16.64 30.60 -11.41
N GLY A 187 -16.19 31.61 -10.69
CA GLY A 187 -15.03 31.53 -9.79
C GLY A 187 -13.85 32.36 -10.25
N VAL A 188 -12.71 32.14 -9.58
CA VAL A 188 -11.43 32.77 -9.90
C VAL A 188 -10.64 31.88 -10.85
N PRO A 189 -10.33 32.30 -12.09
CA PRO A 189 -9.53 31.50 -13.02
C PRO A 189 -8.14 31.20 -12.44
N ARG A 190 -7.78 29.93 -12.41
CA ARG A 190 -6.47 29.48 -11.96
C ARG A 190 -6.09 28.12 -12.57
N GLU A 191 -4.80 27.81 -12.53
CA GLU A 191 -4.35 26.45 -12.79
C GLU A 191 -4.76 25.50 -11.66
N ASP A 192 -5.11 24.29 -12.00
CA ASP A 192 -5.41 23.18 -11.11
C ASP A 192 -5.00 21.86 -11.78
N GLY A 193 -5.37 20.75 -11.19
CA GLY A 193 -5.20 19.42 -11.76
C GLY A 193 -5.89 18.39 -10.91
N PHE A 194 -5.93 17.17 -11.42
CA PHE A 194 -6.41 16.01 -10.68
C PHE A 194 -5.26 15.10 -10.32
N ILE A 195 -5.38 14.48 -9.16
CA ILE A 195 -4.59 13.32 -8.75
C ILE A 195 -5.53 12.10 -8.68
N ILE A 196 -4.97 10.90 -8.75
CA ILE A 196 -5.79 9.71 -8.51
C ILE A 196 -6.16 9.64 -7.02
N THR A 197 -7.36 9.17 -6.72
CA THR A 197 -7.92 9.16 -5.34
C THR A 197 -6.96 8.53 -4.33
N VAL A 198 -6.32 7.44 -4.68
CA VAL A 198 -5.35 6.73 -3.82
C VAL A 198 -4.01 7.46 -3.62
N ALA A 199 -3.79 8.57 -4.34
CA ALA A 199 -2.67 9.49 -4.15
C ALA A 199 -3.03 10.70 -3.27
N SER A 200 -4.31 10.86 -2.91
CA SER A 200 -4.77 11.98 -2.09
C SER A 200 -4.29 11.87 -0.65
N GLU A 201 -4.08 13.02 -0.01
CA GLU A 201 -3.76 13.05 1.42
C GLU A 201 -4.92 12.51 2.26
N VAL A 202 -6.17 12.68 1.82
CA VAL A 202 -7.37 12.14 2.48
C VAL A 202 -7.32 10.61 2.56
N MET A 203 -6.86 9.93 1.50
CA MET A 203 -6.62 8.48 1.54
C MET A 203 -5.56 8.09 2.59
N ALA A 204 -4.45 8.82 2.65
CA ALA A 204 -3.40 8.56 3.64
C ALA A 204 -3.91 8.81 5.07
N ILE A 205 -4.67 9.87 5.28
CA ILE A 205 -5.32 10.21 6.55
C ILE A 205 -6.26 9.09 7.00
N LEU A 206 -7.17 8.62 6.12
CA LEU A 206 -8.08 7.51 6.43
C LEU A 206 -7.30 6.27 6.91
N CYS A 207 -6.19 5.96 6.25
CA CYS A 207 -5.37 4.79 6.58
C CYS A 207 -4.57 4.93 7.87
N LEU A 208 -4.23 6.15 8.30
CA LEU A 208 -3.43 6.40 9.50
C LEU A 208 -4.27 6.78 10.72
N ALA A 209 -5.52 7.17 10.53
CA ALA A 209 -6.43 7.55 11.59
C ALA A 209 -6.71 6.38 12.56
N LYS A 210 -6.77 6.70 13.84
CA LYS A 210 -7.05 5.74 14.93
C LYS A 210 -8.54 5.54 15.14
N ASP A 211 -9.29 6.63 15.04
CA ASP A 211 -10.74 6.73 15.25
C ASP A 211 -11.31 7.94 14.50
N MET A 212 -12.60 8.22 14.66
CA MET A 212 -13.29 9.32 14.00
C MET A 212 -12.78 10.70 14.47
N ASN A 213 -12.38 10.84 15.72
CA ASN A 213 -11.86 12.12 16.25
C ASN A 213 -10.50 12.44 15.65
N ASP A 214 -9.59 11.44 15.64
CA ASP A 214 -8.27 11.56 15.00
C ASP A 214 -8.41 11.80 13.49
N LEU A 215 -9.37 11.14 12.81
CA LEU A 215 -9.69 11.38 11.41
C LEU A 215 -10.05 12.86 11.18
N LYS A 216 -10.99 13.39 11.94
CA LYS A 216 -11.46 14.78 11.82
C LYS A 216 -10.33 15.79 12.11
N GLU A 217 -9.54 15.54 13.14
CA GLU A 217 -8.39 16.39 13.47
C GLU A 217 -7.37 16.43 12.35
N ARG A 218 -7.01 15.26 11.80
CA ARG A 218 -6.09 15.14 10.66
C ARG A 218 -6.62 15.83 9.41
N LEU A 219 -7.90 15.66 9.08
CA LEU A 219 -8.53 16.36 7.96
C LEU A 219 -8.43 17.88 8.11
N GLY A 220 -8.65 18.40 9.33
CA GLY A 220 -8.48 19.82 9.62
C GLY A 220 -7.05 20.33 9.45
N ASN A 221 -6.06 19.45 9.60
CA ASN A 221 -4.64 19.76 9.47
C ASN A 221 -4.11 19.71 8.02
N ILE A 222 -4.91 19.35 7.03
CA ILE A 222 -4.47 19.38 5.63
C ILE A 222 -4.06 20.81 5.27
N LEU A 223 -2.83 20.97 4.80
CA LEU A 223 -2.31 22.24 4.26
C LEU A 223 -2.90 22.46 2.86
N ILE A 224 -3.84 23.40 2.73
CA ILE A 224 -4.58 23.61 1.48
C ILE A 224 -4.03 24.73 0.62
N ALA A 225 -3.41 25.76 1.22
CA ALA A 225 -2.90 26.92 0.51
C ALA A 225 -1.92 27.74 1.37
N TYR A 226 -1.39 28.82 0.77
CA TYR A 226 -0.72 29.90 1.48
C TYR A 226 -1.39 31.24 1.16
N THR A 227 -1.33 32.17 2.11
CA THR A 227 -1.77 33.56 1.91
C THR A 227 -0.78 34.35 1.04
N TYR A 228 -1.15 35.56 0.62
CA TYR A 228 -0.23 36.50 -0.06
C TYR A 228 0.96 36.89 0.84
N SER A 229 0.81 36.89 2.16
CA SER A 229 1.90 37.12 3.12
C SER A 229 2.78 35.89 3.37
N GLY A 230 2.38 34.71 2.87
CA GLY A 230 3.13 33.47 3.01
C GLY A 230 2.72 32.60 4.19
N GLU A 231 1.68 32.98 4.92
CA GLU A 231 1.15 32.19 6.04
C GLU A 231 0.44 30.92 5.53
N PRO A 232 0.58 29.76 6.20
CA PRO A 232 -0.11 28.54 5.83
C PRO A 232 -1.62 28.65 6.10
N VAL A 233 -2.43 28.05 5.25
CA VAL A 233 -3.89 27.92 5.40
C VAL A 233 -4.25 26.45 5.41
N TYR A 234 -5.00 26.03 6.41
CA TYR A 234 -5.41 24.64 6.61
C TYR A 234 -6.90 24.43 6.31
N ALA A 235 -7.31 23.20 6.11
CA ALA A 235 -8.71 22.85 5.85
C ALA A 235 -9.66 23.32 6.98
N ARG A 236 -9.18 23.36 8.22
CA ARG A 236 -9.93 23.91 9.37
C ARG A 236 -10.22 25.40 9.25
N ASP A 237 -9.35 26.18 8.61
CA ASP A 237 -9.51 27.62 8.48
C ASP A 237 -10.68 28.00 7.57
N ILE A 238 -11.06 27.09 6.66
CA ILE A 238 -12.28 27.16 5.86
C ILE A 238 -13.40 26.26 6.40
N LYS A 239 -13.23 25.64 7.58
CA LYS A 239 -14.21 24.79 8.29
C LYS A 239 -14.66 23.58 7.48
N ALA A 240 -13.76 22.96 6.70
CA ALA A 240 -14.09 21.85 5.81
C ALA A 240 -14.09 20.48 6.54
N GLU A 241 -13.32 20.33 7.62
CA GLU A 241 -13.03 19.05 8.28
C GLU A 241 -14.28 18.31 8.78
N GLY A 242 -15.28 19.05 9.25
CA GLY A 242 -16.52 18.46 9.75
C GLY A 242 -17.34 17.78 8.65
N ALA A 243 -17.53 18.48 7.53
CA ALA A 243 -18.26 17.94 6.38
C ALA A 243 -17.47 16.83 5.68
N MET A 244 -16.14 16.95 5.59
CA MET A 244 -15.27 15.88 5.09
C MET A 244 -15.39 14.61 5.95
N ALA A 245 -15.34 14.75 7.27
CA ALA A 245 -15.50 13.62 8.20
C ALA A 245 -16.90 12.98 8.10
N ALA A 246 -17.95 13.77 7.89
CA ALA A 246 -19.30 13.25 7.67
C ALA A 246 -19.40 12.39 6.41
N LEU A 247 -18.73 12.77 5.31
CA LEU A 247 -18.65 11.95 4.09
C LEU A 247 -17.86 10.65 4.30
N LEU A 248 -16.92 10.63 5.24
CA LEU A 248 -16.06 9.49 5.54
C LEU A 248 -16.59 8.63 6.70
N ARG A 249 -17.77 8.92 7.24
CA ARG A 249 -18.33 8.25 8.43
C ARG A 249 -18.35 6.72 8.31
N ASP A 250 -18.78 6.21 7.18
CA ASP A 250 -18.87 4.77 6.94
C ASP A 250 -17.55 4.21 6.38
N ALA A 251 -16.82 5.03 5.61
CA ALA A 251 -15.53 4.66 5.03
C ALA A 251 -14.43 4.44 6.08
N VAL A 252 -14.55 4.98 7.30
CA VAL A 252 -13.59 4.76 8.38
C VAL A 252 -13.64 3.34 8.95
N ASN A 253 -14.73 2.62 8.71
CA ASN A 253 -14.94 1.26 9.17
C ASN A 253 -14.38 0.25 8.17
N PRO A 254 -13.52 -0.70 8.62
CA PRO A 254 -12.93 -1.71 7.74
C PRO A 254 -13.95 -2.67 7.13
N ASN A 255 -13.66 -3.16 5.93
CA ASN A 255 -14.49 -4.11 5.21
C ASN A 255 -14.08 -5.55 5.51
N LEU A 256 -15.03 -6.39 5.91
CA LEU A 256 -14.87 -7.83 6.11
C LEU A 256 -15.30 -8.58 4.85
N VAL A 257 -14.45 -9.46 4.38
CA VAL A 257 -14.64 -10.39 3.26
C VAL A 257 -13.98 -11.73 3.59
N GLN A 258 -13.86 -12.63 2.62
CA GLN A 258 -13.27 -13.95 2.81
C GLN A 258 -12.36 -14.33 1.63
N THR A 259 -11.47 -15.27 1.83
CA THR A 259 -10.76 -15.91 0.72
C THR A 259 -11.63 -16.99 0.08
N ILE A 260 -11.17 -17.50 -1.06
CA ILE A 260 -11.82 -18.62 -1.77
C ILE A 260 -12.02 -19.86 -0.87
N GLU A 261 -11.17 -20.09 0.12
CA GLU A 261 -11.26 -21.18 1.08
C GLU A 261 -11.94 -20.75 2.42
N GLY A 262 -12.57 -19.58 2.45
CA GLY A 262 -13.32 -19.10 3.62
C GLY A 262 -12.43 -18.64 4.79
N THR A 263 -11.19 -18.24 4.54
CA THR A 263 -10.35 -17.54 5.53
C THR A 263 -10.81 -16.09 5.62
N PRO A 264 -11.04 -15.54 6.83
CA PRO A 264 -11.44 -14.14 6.96
C PRO A 264 -10.39 -13.16 6.42
N ALA A 265 -10.84 -12.10 5.75
CA ALA A 265 -9.99 -11.03 5.27
C ALA A 265 -10.62 -9.66 5.55
N ILE A 266 -9.81 -8.72 6.00
CA ILE A 266 -10.19 -7.32 6.16
C ILE A 266 -9.52 -6.52 5.06
N MET A 267 -10.30 -5.77 4.28
CA MET A 267 -9.80 -4.86 3.26
C MET A 267 -10.16 -3.43 3.61
N HIS A 268 -9.17 -2.52 3.66
CA HIS A 268 -9.45 -1.15 4.03
C HIS A 268 -8.36 -0.18 3.59
N GLY A 269 -8.75 0.81 2.79
CA GLY A 269 -7.88 1.84 2.23
C GLY A 269 -6.87 1.30 1.21
N GLY A 270 -6.36 2.17 0.37
CA GLY A 270 -5.51 1.79 -0.76
C GLY A 270 -4.43 2.80 -1.15
N PRO A 271 -3.66 3.41 -0.20
CA PRO A 271 -2.67 4.41 -0.55
C PRO A 271 -1.55 3.82 -1.41
N PHE A 272 -1.08 4.58 -2.42
CA PHE A 272 0.03 4.16 -3.26
C PHE A 272 1.34 4.11 -2.48
N ALA A 273 2.15 3.07 -2.71
CA ALA A 273 3.40 2.85 -2.00
C ALA A 273 4.58 3.67 -2.51
N ASN A 274 4.46 4.33 -3.66
CA ASN A 274 5.51 5.19 -4.23
C ASN A 274 5.31 6.69 -3.92
N ILE A 275 4.19 7.07 -3.30
CA ILE A 275 3.88 8.47 -2.94
C ILE A 275 3.21 8.62 -1.57
N ALA A 276 2.84 7.51 -0.93
CA ALA A 276 2.30 7.43 0.41
C ALA A 276 2.84 6.17 1.09
N HIS A 277 2.33 5.81 2.26
CA HIS A 277 2.88 4.68 3.03
C HIS A 277 2.54 3.28 2.48
N GLY A 278 1.64 3.17 1.48
CA GLY A 278 1.45 1.96 0.69
C GLY A 278 0.94 0.72 1.42
N CYS A 279 0.23 0.89 2.51
CA CYS A 279 -0.27 -0.18 3.37
C CYS A 279 -1.76 0.01 3.64
N ASN A 280 -2.46 -1.05 4.03
CA ASN A 280 -3.83 -0.94 4.53
C ASN A 280 -3.88 -0.10 5.83
N SER A 281 -5.10 0.21 6.29
CA SER A 281 -5.28 1.10 7.42
C SER A 281 -4.73 0.55 8.75
N VAL A 282 -4.40 1.47 9.64
CA VAL A 282 -4.06 1.17 11.05
C VAL A 282 -5.24 0.49 11.73
N ARG A 283 -6.47 0.97 11.48
CA ARG A 283 -7.71 0.38 12.06
C ARG A 283 -7.87 -1.08 11.65
N ALA A 284 -7.74 -1.40 10.37
CA ALA A 284 -7.83 -2.78 9.87
C ALA A 284 -6.78 -3.69 10.51
N THR A 285 -5.52 -3.26 10.58
CA THR A 285 -4.45 -4.06 11.18
C THR A 285 -4.64 -4.26 12.68
N ARG A 286 -5.01 -3.21 13.42
CA ARG A 286 -5.28 -3.32 14.86
C ARG A 286 -6.45 -4.24 15.15
N LEU A 287 -7.53 -4.12 14.39
CA LEU A 287 -8.69 -4.99 14.53
C LEU A 287 -8.34 -6.45 14.23
N ALA A 288 -7.61 -6.70 13.13
CA ALA A 288 -7.16 -8.04 12.76
C ALA A 288 -6.31 -8.68 13.87
N LEU A 289 -5.41 -7.91 14.50
CA LEU A 289 -4.59 -8.38 15.63
C LEU A 289 -5.41 -8.73 16.88
N LYS A 290 -6.58 -8.10 17.05
CA LYS A 290 -7.51 -8.42 18.15
C LYS A 290 -8.41 -9.61 17.87
N LEU A 291 -8.65 -9.91 16.60
CA LEU A 291 -9.58 -10.96 16.18
C LEU A 291 -8.92 -12.33 16.02
N ALA A 292 -7.64 -12.40 15.72
CA ALA A 292 -6.94 -13.63 15.40
C ALA A 292 -5.56 -13.74 16.04
N ASP A 293 -5.01 -14.97 16.12
CA ASP A 293 -3.68 -15.23 16.64
C ASP A 293 -2.59 -14.76 15.67
N TYR A 294 -2.90 -14.76 14.37
CA TYR A 294 -2.01 -14.29 13.32
C TYR A 294 -2.75 -13.28 12.41
N CYS A 295 -2.19 -12.09 12.28
CA CYS A 295 -2.58 -11.10 11.29
C CYS A 295 -1.55 -11.10 10.17
N ILE A 296 -1.95 -11.45 8.95
CA ILE A 296 -1.10 -11.46 7.77
C ILE A 296 -1.46 -10.23 6.94
N THR A 297 -0.49 -9.37 6.70
CA THR A 297 -0.69 -8.15 5.93
C THR A 297 0.41 -7.96 4.90
N GLU A 298 0.19 -7.08 3.93
CA GLU A 298 1.19 -6.77 2.91
C GLU A 298 1.52 -5.28 2.84
N ALA A 299 2.70 -4.98 2.29
CA ALA A 299 3.11 -3.65 1.89
C ALA A 299 3.33 -3.57 0.38
N GLY A 300 3.01 -2.42 -0.24
CA GLY A 300 3.09 -2.24 -1.69
C GLY A 300 4.51 -2.26 -2.23
N PHE A 301 4.69 -2.75 -3.46
CA PHE A 301 5.98 -2.86 -4.15
C PHE A 301 7.02 -3.73 -3.42
N GLY A 302 8.30 -3.38 -3.52
CA GLY A 302 9.39 -4.07 -2.85
C GLY A 302 9.60 -3.62 -1.40
N SER A 303 10.46 -4.36 -0.69
CA SER A 303 10.74 -4.06 0.71
C SER A 303 11.43 -2.72 0.92
N ASP A 304 12.12 -2.22 -0.09
CA ASP A 304 12.78 -0.92 -0.12
C ASP A 304 11.81 0.27 -0.12
N LEU A 305 10.57 0.07 -0.56
CA LEU A 305 9.52 1.09 -0.58
C LEU A 305 8.41 0.79 0.41
N GLY A 306 7.62 -0.26 0.15
CA GLY A 306 6.44 -0.53 0.95
C GLY A 306 6.74 -0.99 2.36
N ALA A 307 7.65 -1.97 2.53
CA ALA A 307 7.97 -2.47 3.86
C ALA A 307 8.76 -1.44 4.68
N GLU A 308 9.66 -0.67 4.08
CA GLU A 308 10.32 0.45 4.76
C GLU A 308 9.28 1.41 5.36
N LYS A 309 8.30 1.86 4.56
CA LYS A 309 7.23 2.77 5.02
C LYS A 309 6.28 2.12 6.02
N PHE A 310 6.03 0.82 5.88
CA PHE A 310 5.28 0.07 6.89
C PHE A 310 5.96 0.16 8.25
N MET A 311 7.29 -0.02 8.29
CA MET A 311 8.10 0.03 9.51
C MET A 311 8.26 1.46 10.04
N ASP A 312 8.74 2.38 9.21
CA ASP A 312 9.14 3.73 9.62
C ASP A 312 7.96 4.70 9.76
N ILE A 313 6.84 4.47 9.07
CA ILE A 313 5.65 5.32 9.15
C ILE A 313 4.54 4.61 9.94
N LYS A 314 3.99 3.52 9.39
CA LYS A 314 2.79 2.88 9.97
C LYS A 314 3.04 2.28 11.35
N CYS A 315 4.08 1.46 11.49
CA CYS A 315 4.42 0.84 12.77
C CYS A 315 4.77 1.88 13.82
N ARG A 316 5.58 2.87 13.46
CA ARG A 316 5.93 3.98 14.34
C ARG A 316 4.70 4.73 14.84
N MET A 317 3.81 5.16 13.95
CA MET A 317 2.62 5.95 14.30
C MET A 317 1.57 5.15 15.07
N ALA A 318 1.47 3.85 14.80
CA ALA A 318 0.46 2.98 15.38
C ALA A 318 0.94 2.17 16.59
N GLY A 319 2.22 2.24 16.95
CA GLY A 319 2.79 1.40 18.02
C GLY A 319 2.73 -0.09 17.69
N LEU A 320 2.93 -0.45 16.41
CA LEU A 320 2.94 -1.83 15.95
C LEU A 320 4.38 -2.35 15.80
N ALA A 321 4.56 -3.66 15.96
CA ALA A 321 5.82 -4.35 15.72
C ALA A 321 5.53 -5.68 15.02
N PRO A 322 6.10 -5.94 13.82
CA PRO A 322 5.98 -7.24 13.19
C PRO A 322 6.69 -8.33 13.99
N SER A 323 6.07 -9.51 14.03
CA SER A 323 6.68 -10.72 14.60
C SER A 323 7.55 -11.46 13.59
N CYS A 324 7.27 -11.28 12.29
CA CYS A 324 8.02 -11.86 11.20
C CYS A 324 7.78 -11.06 9.91
N VAL A 325 8.78 -11.00 9.04
CA VAL A 325 8.67 -10.47 7.67
C VAL A 325 8.88 -11.60 6.68
N VAL A 326 7.98 -11.70 5.69
CA VAL A 326 8.08 -12.63 4.57
C VAL A 326 8.51 -11.87 3.34
N VAL A 327 9.67 -12.19 2.78
CA VAL A 327 10.17 -11.61 1.53
C VAL A 327 9.86 -12.56 0.38
N VAL A 328 8.91 -12.18 -0.46
CA VAL A 328 8.54 -12.97 -1.65
C VAL A 328 9.54 -12.74 -2.77
N ALA A 329 10.03 -13.81 -3.36
CA ALA A 329 10.87 -13.79 -4.53
C ALA A 329 10.39 -14.84 -5.56
N THR A 330 10.74 -14.63 -6.84
CA THR A 330 10.53 -15.60 -7.91
C THR A 330 11.85 -15.82 -8.66
N VAL A 331 12.06 -17.02 -9.15
CA VAL A 331 13.19 -17.35 -10.04
C VAL A 331 13.21 -16.39 -11.23
N ARG A 332 12.04 -16.11 -11.82
CA ARG A 332 11.90 -15.18 -12.96
C ARG A 332 12.36 -13.76 -12.62
N ALA A 333 11.95 -13.22 -11.48
CA ALA A 333 12.34 -11.88 -11.06
C ALA A 333 13.85 -11.78 -10.80
N LEU A 334 14.45 -12.81 -10.21
CA LEU A 334 15.89 -12.86 -9.98
C LEU A 334 16.67 -12.98 -11.28
N LYS A 335 16.23 -13.80 -12.25
CA LYS A 335 16.83 -13.83 -13.60
C LYS A 335 16.72 -12.49 -14.32
N TYR A 336 15.57 -11.81 -14.21
CA TYR A 336 15.40 -10.45 -14.75
C TYR A 336 16.41 -9.46 -14.14
N ASN A 337 16.59 -9.48 -12.82
CA ASN A 337 17.62 -8.71 -12.13
C ASN A 337 19.05 -9.09 -12.54
N GLY A 338 19.25 -10.31 -13.04
CA GLY A 338 20.50 -10.78 -13.65
C GLY A 338 20.69 -10.37 -15.12
N GLY A 339 19.69 -9.68 -15.70
CA GLY A 339 19.75 -9.11 -17.05
C GLY A 339 19.06 -9.94 -18.14
N VAL A 340 18.26 -10.97 -17.79
CA VAL A 340 17.51 -11.78 -18.76
C VAL A 340 16.28 -10.99 -19.26
N PRO A 341 16.06 -10.89 -20.57
CA PRO A 341 14.87 -10.26 -21.13
C PRO A 341 13.58 -10.97 -20.73
N LYS A 342 12.48 -10.20 -20.60
CA LYS A 342 11.16 -10.74 -20.18
C LYS A 342 10.71 -11.96 -20.97
N ALA A 343 10.96 -12.00 -22.28
CA ALA A 343 10.53 -13.11 -23.16
C ALA A 343 11.26 -14.43 -22.88
N GLU A 344 12.42 -14.40 -22.21
CA GLU A 344 13.30 -15.55 -21.99
C GLU A 344 13.28 -16.06 -20.54
N LEU A 345 12.49 -15.45 -19.65
CA LEU A 345 12.46 -15.77 -18.22
C LEU A 345 11.97 -17.20 -17.89
N SER A 346 11.32 -17.88 -18.83
CA SER A 346 10.83 -19.25 -18.63
C SER A 346 11.90 -20.33 -18.86
N ALA A 347 13.01 -19.99 -19.54
CA ALA A 347 14.12 -20.91 -19.76
C ALA A 347 15.04 -20.94 -18.53
N GLU A 348 15.61 -22.12 -18.22
CA GLU A 348 16.63 -22.24 -17.18
C GLU A 348 17.83 -21.34 -17.48
N ASN A 349 18.26 -20.57 -16.47
CA ASN A 349 19.45 -19.74 -16.57
C ASN A 349 20.09 -19.50 -15.20
N VAL A 350 20.80 -20.51 -14.72
CA VAL A 350 21.51 -20.47 -13.42
C VAL A 350 22.53 -19.33 -13.35
N PRO A 351 23.37 -19.05 -14.36
CA PRO A 351 24.34 -17.95 -14.29
C PRO A 351 23.67 -16.58 -14.12
N ALA A 352 22.55 -16.34 -14.82
CA ALA A 352 21.80 -15.08 -14.66
C ALA A 352 21.14 -15.00 -13.29
N LEU A 353 20.63 -16.10 -12.76
CA LEU A 353 20.08 -16.16 -11.42
C LEU A 353 21.15 -15.84 -10.36
N GLU A 354 22.35 -16.42 -10.47
CA GLU A 354 23.49 -16.14 -9.58
C GLU A 354 23.90 -14.65 -9.64
N LYS A 355 23.82 -14.03 -10.81
CA LYS A 355 24.04 -12.60 -10.96
C LYS A 355 22.92 -11.75 -10.32
N GLY A 356 21.67 -12.17 -10.41
CA GLY A 356 20.51 -11.42 -9.93
C GLY A 356 20.17 -11.64 -8.46
N ILE A 357 20.71 -12.70 -7.84
CA ILE A 357 20.42 -13.07 -6.43
C ILE A 357 20.80 -11.97 -5.43
N VAL A 358 21.70 -11.07 -5.81
CA VAL A 358 22.11 -9.91 -5.00
C VAL A 358 20.95 -8.98 -4.66
N ASN A 359 19.89 -8.98 -5.49
CA ASN A 359 18.67 -8.23 -5.20
C ASN A 359 17.93 -8.84 -4.00
N LEU A 360 17.77 -10.17 -3.97
CA LEU A 360 17.20 -10.86 -2.81
C LEU A 360 18.03 -10.61 -1.53
N LYS A 361 19.37 -10.72 -1.63
CA LYS A 361 20.27 -10.43 -0.49
C LYS A 361 20.02 -9.04 0.07
N ALA A 362 19.93 -8.02 -0.79
CA ALA A 362 19.69 -6.64 -0.36
C ALA A 362 18.35 -6.50 0.37
N HIS A 363 17.27 -7.09 -0.15
CA HIS A 363 15.94 -7.00 0.45
C HIS A 363 15.84 -7.75 1.80
N VAL A 364 16.47 -8.91 1.94
CA VAL A 364 16.54 -9.65 3.21
C VAL A 364 17.33 -8.85 4.25
N GLU A 365 18.54 -8.41 3.89
CA GLU A 365 19.40 -7.58 4.77
C GLU A 365 18.68 -6.29 5.20
N ASN A 366 17.90 -5.66 4.31
CA ASN A 366 17.13 -4.47 4.64
C ASN A 366 16.09 -4.75 5.73
N MET A 367 15.38 -5.87 5.65
CA MET A 367 14.38 -6.22 6.66
C MET A 367 15.02 -6.62 8.00
N GLN A 368 16.18 -7.29 7.96
CA GLN A 368 16.93 -7.64 9.18
C GLN A 368 17.40 -6.40 9.95
N LYS A 369 17.65 -5.26 9.28
CA LYS A 369 18.05 -3.99 9.93
C LYS A 369 16.98 -3.43 10.87
N PHE A 370 15.71 -3.81 10.68
CA PHE A 370 14.63 -3.44 11.59
C PHE A 370 14.54 -4.33 12.84
N GLY A 371 15.42 -5.31 12.99
CA GLY A 371 15.47 -6.20 14.16
C GLY A 371 14.33 -7.22 14.21
N VAL A 372 13.76 -7.61 13.06
CA VAL A 372 12.68 -8.59 12.92
C VAL A 372 13.16 -9.82 12.18
N PRO A 373 12.69 -11.04 12.55
CA PRO A 373 13.02 -12.25 11.82
C PRO A 373 12.45 -12.22 10.40
N VAL A 374 13.21 -12.79 9.46
CA VAL A 374 12.87 -12.81 8.04
C VAL A 374 12.75 -14.24 7.55
N VAL A 375 11.71 -14.52 6.76
CA VAL A 375 11.50 -15.76 6.02
C VAL A 375 11.42 -15.42 4.53
N VAL A 376 12.08 -16.18 3.66
CA VAL A 376 11.96 -16.03 2.21
C VAL A 376 10.87 -16.97 1.70
N ALA A 377 9.89 -16.44 0.98
CA ALA A 377 8.89 -17.20 0.27
C ALA A 377 9.23 -17.25 -1.22
N ILE A 378 9.50 -18.43 -1.76
CA ILE A 378 9.75 -18.62 -3.18
C ILE A 378 8.41 -18.93 -3.85
N ASN A 379 7.83 -17.97 -4.54
CA ASN A 379 6.63 -18.16 -5.35
C ASN A 379 7.03 -18.95 -6.61
N ARG A 380 6.82 -20.28 -6.56
CA ARG A 380 7.29 -21.24 -7.54
C ARG A 380 6.40 -21.28 -8.77
N PHE A 381 7.01 -21.27 -9.93
CA PHE A 381 6.37 -21.55 -11.22
C PHE A 381 6.77 -22.94 -11.73
N GLY A 382 5.90 -23.57 -12.50
CA GLY A 382 6.17 -24.92 -13.05
C GLY A 382 7.39 -25.02 -14.00
N THR A 383 7.95 -23.87 -14.39
CA THR A 383 9.18 -23.80 -15.23
C THR A 383 10.46 -23.66 -14.41
N ASP A 384 10.35 -23.48 -13.09
CA ASP A 384 11.52 -23.30 -12.22
C ASP A 384 12.21 -24.65 -11.98
N THR A 385 13.52 -24.71 -12.20
CA THR A 385 14.30 -25.95 -12.10
C THR A 385 14.91 -26.12 -10.71
N ASP A 386 15.23 -27.36 -10.35
CA ASP A 386 15.88 -27.65 -9.08
C ASP A 386 17.27 -26.98 -8.97
N ALA A 387 17.99 -26.86 -10.08
CA ALA A 387 19.27 -26.16 -10.12
C ALA A 387 19.13 -24.67 -9.78
N GLU A 388 18.07 -24.01 -10.28
CA GLU A 388 17.75 -22.62 -9.96
C GLU A 388 17.33 -22.47 -8.49
N LEU A 389 16.50 -23.37 -7.97
CA LEU A 389 16.08 -23.36 -6.57
C LEU A 389 17.26 -23.56 -5.60
N GLN A 390 18.25 -24.39 -5.95
CA GLN A 390 19.47 -24.58 -5.15
C GLN A 390 20.30 -23.31 -5.01
N VAL A 391 20.31 -22.41 -6.00
CA VAL A 391 20.97 -21.10 -5.87
C VAL A 391 20.32 -20.25 -4.78
N ILE A 392 18.98 -20.24 -4.74
CA ILE A 392 18.24 -19.49 -3.74
C ILE A 392 18.42 -20.11 -2.35
N ASP A 393 18.41 -21.44 -2.24
CA ASP A 393 18.69 -22.18 -1.01
C ASP A 393 20.04 -21.79 -0.40
N ARG A 394 21.12 -21.88 -1.19
CA ARG A 394 22.46 -21.43 -0.75
C ARG A 394 22.48 -19.98 -0.26
N CYS A 395 21.80 -19.10 -1.00
CA CYS A 395 21.68 -17.69 -0.61
C CYS A 395 21.00 -17.53 0.76
N CYS A 396 19.89 -18.22 0.99
CA CYS A 396 19.18 -18.17 2.27
C CYS A 396 20.01 -18.72 3.44
N GLN A 397 20.76 -19.81 3.20
CA GLN A 397 21.70 -20.37 4.18
C GLN A 397 22.81 -19.39 4.53
N GLU A 398 23.42 -18.72 3.53
CA GLU A 398 24.44 -17.67 3.75
C GLU A 398 23.91 -16.48 4.56
N LEU A 399 22.63 -16.10 4.37
CA LEU A 399 21.98 -15.03 5.09
C LEU A 399 21.45 -15.44 6.48
N GLY A 400 21.50 -16.72 6.80
CA GLY A 400 20.97 -17.26 8.06
C GLY A 400 19.45 -17.11 8.18
N VAL A 401 18.70 -17.18 7.06
CA VAL A 401 17.25 -17.07 7.03
C VAL A 401 16.60 -18.36 6.55
N SER A 402 15.42 -18.67 7.11
CA SER A 402 14.60 -19.78 6.62
C SER A 402 13.92 -19.39 5.31
N TYR A 403 13.69 -20.38 4.44
CA TYR A 403 12.86 -20.21 3.25
C TYR A 403 11.87 -21.36 3.12
N ALA A 404 10.82 -21.14 2.33
CA ALA A 404 9.88 -22.19 1.92
C ALA A 404 9.34 -21.91 0.52
N LEU A 405 8.95 -22.97 -0.17
CA LEU A 405 8.26 -22.87 -1.45
C LEU A 405 6.81 -22.45 -1.23
N SER A 406 6.28 -21.66 -2.17
CA SER A 406 4.87 -21.26 -2.21
C SER A 406 4.29 -21.61 -3.57
N GLU A 407 3.33 -22.52 -3.59
CA GLU A 407 2.59 -22.95 -4.78
C GLU A 407 1.10 -22.59 -4.65
N VAL A 408 0.80 -21.55 -3.86
CA VAL A 408 -0.57 -21.19 -3.49
C VAL A 408 -1.45 -20.76 -4.67
N PHE A 409 -0.85 -20.24 -5.75
CA PHE A 409 -1.58 -19.92 -6.96
C PHE A 409 -2.29 -21.15 -7.55
N ALA A 410 -1.61 -22.27 -7.63
CA ALA A 410 -2.12 -23.50 -8.22
C ALA A 410 -2.88 -24.40 -7.24
N LYS A 411 -2.50 -24.36 -5.95
CA LYS A 411 -2.94 -25.33 -4.93
C LYS A 411 -3.70 -24.70 -3.75
N GLY A 412 -3.98 -23.40 -3.80
CA GLY A 412 -4.61 -22.71 -2.69
C GLY A 412 -3.79 -22.83 -1.39
N GLY A 413 -4.47 -22.94 -0.26
CA GLY A 413 -3.82 -23.06 1.05
C GLY A 413 -2.89 -24.26 1.19
N GLU A 414 -3.16 -25.37 0.52
CA GLU A 414 -2.29 -26.56 0.54
C GLU A 414 -0.88 -26.23 0.02
N GLY A 415 -0.79 -25.40 -1.04
CA GLY A 415 0.49 -24.95 -1.59
C GLY A 415 1.29 -24.01 -0.69
N GLY A 416 0.75 -23.62 0.45
CA GLY A 416 1.41 -22.72 1.42
C GLY A 416 1.68 -23.34 2.79
N VAL A 417 1.37 -24.62 2.99
CA VAL A 417 1.48 -25.29 4.30
C VAL A 417 2.91 -25.23 4.85
N GLU A 418 3.91 -25.54 4.05
CA GLU A 418 5.33 -25.49 4.45
C GLU A 418 5.74 -24.07 4.85
N LEU A 419 5.32 -23.05 4.09
CA LEU A 419 5.58 -21.65 4.40
C LEU A 419 4.93 -21.26 5.73
N ALA A 420 3.67 -21.64 5.95
CA ALA A 420 2.95 -21.36 7.19
C ALA A 420 3.63 -22.00 8.40
N GLN A 421 4.05 -23.28 8.31
CA GLN A 421 4.78 -23.98 9.35
C GLN A 421 6.14 -23.32 9.64
N THR A 422 6.87 -22.93 8.58
CA THR A 422 8.16 -22.25 8.70
C THR A 422 8.01 -20.91 9.43
N ILE A 423 6.99 -20.11 9.09
CA ILE A 423 6.73 -18.83 9.75
C ILE A 423 6.39 -19.04 11.23
N CYS A 424 5.50 -19.99 11.56
CA CYS A 424 5.16 -20.28 12.95
C CYS A 424 6.41 -20.67 13.77
N ARG A 425 7.23 -21.57 13.24
CA ARG A 425 8.48 -21.99 13.88
C ARG A 425 9.44 -20.82 14.08
N VAL A 426 9.66 -19.99 13.06
CA VAL A 426 10.55 -18.82 13.15
C VAL A 426 10.05 -17.82 14.20
N ILE A 427 8.75 -17.59 14.28
CA ILE A 427 8.16 -16.71 15.31
C ILE A 427 8.40 -17.29 16.71
N GLU A 428 8.16 -18.59 16.92
CA GLU A 428 8.35 -19.27 18.21
C GLU A 428 9.81 -19.26 18.65
N GLU A 429 10.76 -19.54 17.75
CA GLU A 429 12.20 -19.50 18.01
C GLU A 429 12.74 -18.12 18.37
N ASN A 430 12.06 -17.06 17.93
CA ASN A 430 12.42 -15.66 18.16
C ASN A 430 11.53 -14.96 19.19
N GLU A 431 10.65 -15.68 19.88
CA GLU A 431 9.81 -15.09 20.93
C GLU A 431 10.68 -14.49 22.05
N GLY A 432 10.41 -13.23 22.40
CA GLY A 432 11.20 -12.47 23.37
C GLY A 432 12.58 -12.00 22.89
N LYS A 433 13.00 -12.34 21.67
CA LYS A 433 14.29 -11.95 21.09
C LYS A 433 14.17 -10.88 20.00
N THR A 434 12.96 -10.62 19.51
CA THR A 434 12.72 -9.61 18.47
C THR A 434 12.79 -8.22 19.06
N HIS A 435 13.64 -7.37 18.48
CA HIS A 435 13.85 -5.97 18.91
C HIS A 435 13.56 -5.03 17.75
N PHE A 436 12.28 -4.90 17.39
CA PHE A 436 11.86 -3.99 16.32
C PHE A 436 12.27 -2.55 16.62
N ALA A 437 12.95 -1.91 15.67
CA ALA A 437 13.30 -0.50 15.71
C ALA A 437 13.20 0.11 14.30
N PRO A 438 12.63 1.32 14.17
CA PRO A 438 12.70 2.09 12.94
C PRO A 438 14.14 2.43 12.55
N ILE A 439 14.38 2.69 11.25
CA ILE A 439 15.73 2.85 10.71
C ILE A 439 16.40 4.19 11.11
N TYR A 440 15.61 5.15 11.57
CA TYR A 440 16.05 6.46 12.04
C TYR A 440 15.26 6.92 13.28
N PRO A 441 15.85 7.76 14.17
CA PRO A 441 15.10 8.39 15.27
C PRO A 441 14.16 9.47 14.73
N ILE A 442 13.01 9.67 15.39
CA ILE A 442 12.01 10.65 14.94
C ILE A 442 12.51 12.09 15.09
N GLU A 443 13.42 12.32 16.02
CA GLU A 443 14.02 13.63 16.35
C GLU A 443 15.07 14.10 15.32
N ALA A 444 15.53 13.22 14.43
CA ALA A 444 16.44 13.59 13.36
C ALA A 444 15.81 14.60 12.39
N THR A 445 16.61 15.40 11.73
CA THR A 445 16.14 16.32 10.68
C THR A 445 15.60 15.56 9.47
N VAL A 446 14.79 16.22 8.65
CA VAL A 446 14.26 15.61 7.40
C VAL A 446 15.41 15.10 6.53
N GLU A 447 16.51 15.84 6.39
CA GLU A 447 17.68 15.45 5.61
C GLU A 447 18.37 14.20 6.19
N GLU A 448 18.54 14.14 7.51
CA GLU A 448 19.14 12.98 8.17
C GLU A 448 18.28 11.72 8.01
N LYS A 449 16.95 11.84 8.07
CA LYS A 449 16.01 10.75 7.81
C LYS A 449 16.10 10.24 6.38
N ILE A 450 16.09 11.16 5.41
CA ILE A 450 16.28 10.84 3.98
C ILE A 450 17.62 10.13 3.78
N THR A 451 18.69 10.64 4.39
CA THR A 451 20.04 10.07 4.34
C THR A 451 20.05 8.65 4.90
N ALA A 452 19.43 8.45 6.06
CA ALA A 452 19.36 7.14 6.69
C ALA A 452 18.65 6.10 5.81
N ILE A 453 17.52 6.45 5.20
CA ILE A 453 16.80 5.56 4.28
C ILE A 453 17.66 5.28 3.04
N ALA A 454 18.17 6.31 2.39
CA ALA A 454 18.93 6.15 1.15
C ALA A 454 20.20 5.32 1.33
N GLN A 455 20.94 5.52 2.41
CA GLN A 455 22.17 4.77 2.67
C GLN A 455 21.90 3.37 3.21
N LYS A 456 21.03 3.25 4.21
CA LYS A 456 20.81 1.96 4.90
C LYS A 456 19.90 1.02 4.10
N ILE A 457 18.86 1.54 3.42
CA ILE A 457 17.87 0.72 2.70
C ILE A 457 18.21 0.61 1.21
N TYR A 458 18.53 1.73 0.55
CA TYR A 458 18.82 1.70 -0.90
C TYR A 458 20.27 1.36 -1.21
N GLY A 459 21.19 1.58 -0.27
CA GLY A 459 22.63 1.40 -0.49
C GLY A 459 23.27 2.54 -1.30
N ALA A 460 22.64 3.71 -1.31
CA ALA A 460 23.19 4.90 -1.96
C ALA A 460 24.48 5.36 -1.27
N LYS A 461 25.44 5.86 -2.07
CA LYS A 461 26.66 6.47 -1.56
C LYS A 461 26.40 7.86 -1.01
N ASP A 462 25.56 8.63 -1.68
CA ASP A 462 25.32 10.03 -1.36
C ASP A 462 23.90 10.47 -1.74
N ILE A 463 23.52 11.67 -1.29
CA ILE A 463 22.24 12.32 -1.57
C ILE A 463 22.49 13.76 -1.98
N THR A 464 21.74 14.22 -2.97
CA THR A 464 21.73 15.61 -3.40
C THR A 464 20.31 16.18 -3.41
N PHE A 465 20.20 17.48 -3.19
CA PHE A 465 18.94 18.22 -3.22
C PHE A 465 19.01 19.28 -4.31
N THR A 466 18.02 19.32 -5.18
CA THR A 466 17.89 20.42 -6.15
C THR A 466 17.59 21.75 -5.44
N ALA A 467 17.74 22.87 -6.13
CA ALA A 467 17.39 24.18 -5.57
C ALA A 467 15.90 24.27 -5.18
N ALA A 468 15.00 23.60 -5.94
CA ALA A 468 13.58 23.50 -5.62
C ALA A 468 13.38 22.71 -4.31
N ALA A 469 14.03 21.56 -4.18
CA ALA A 469 13.97 20.73 -2.98
C ALA A 469 14.48 21.47 -1.73
N GLN A 470 15.57 22.23 -1.85
CA GLN A 470 16.13 23.03 -0.74
C GLN A 470 15.15 24.12 -0.29
N LYS A 471 14.44 24.76 -1.24
CA LYS A 471 13.41 25.75 -0.92
C LYS A 471 12.24 25.10 -0.18
N SER A 472 11.68 24.02 -0.74
CA SER A 472 10.56 23.29 -0.11
C SER A 472 10.94 22.76 1.27
N LEU A 473 12.17 22.29 1.45
CA LEU A 473 12.69 21.83 2.73
C LEU A 473 12.69 22.92 3.80
N LYS A 474 13.11 24.14 3.44
CA LYS A 474 13.09 25.28 4.35
C LYS A 474 11.67 25.61 4.81
N ASP A 475 10.71 25.61 3.88
CA ASP A 475 9.31 25.88 4.20
C ASP A 475 8.73 24.77 5.09
N ILE A 476 9.03 23.50 4.81
CA ILE A 476 8.59 22.33 5.59
C ILE A 476 9.15 22.36 7.01
N LYS A 477 10.43 22.70 7.18
CA LYS A 477 11.04 22.86 8.53
C LYS A 477 10.37 23.95 9.35
N ALA A 478 10.06 25.09 8.72
CA ALA A 478 9.33 26.17 9.39
C ALA A 478 7.94 25.75 9.89
N LEU A 479 7.33 24.72 9.27
CA LEU A 479 6.05 24.12 9.66
C LEU A 479 6.20 22.89 10.58
N GLY A 480 7.40 22.62 11.11
CA GLY A 480 7.63 21.51 12.04
C GLY A 480 7.86 20.15 11.37
N GLY A 481 8.19 20.11 10.09
CA GLY A 481 8.41 18.87 9.33
C GLY A 481 9.50 17.95 9.90
N ASP A 482 10.46 18.49 10.65
CA ASP A 482 11.50 17.69 11.33
C ASP A 482 10.94 16.75 12.41
N SER A 483 9.72 16.97 12.89
CA SER A 483 9.04 16.04 13.83
C SER A 483 8.32 14.90 13.16
N MET A 484 8.30 14.84 11.83
CA MET A 484 7.52 13.87 11.04
C MET A 484 8.41 12.81 10.39
N PRO A 485 7.92 11.57 10.19
CA PRO A 485 8.61 10.59 9.37
C PRO A 485 8.65 11.02 7.90
N VAL A 486 9.54 10.39 7.13
CA VAL A 486 9.73 10.69 5.70
C VAL A 486 9.24 9.54 4.85
N CYS A 487 8.55 9.88 3.76
CA CYS A 487 8.08 8.99 2.70
C CYS A 487 8.86 9.30 1.41
N ILE A 488 9.86 8.48 1.06
CA ILE A 488 10.60 8.67 -0.20
C ILE A 488 9.77 8.12 -1.36
N ALA A 489 9.50 8.99 -2.33
CA ALA A 489 8.80 8.69 -3.57
C ALA A 489 9.83 8.51 -4.70
N LYS A 490 10.07 7.26 -5.11
CA LYS A 490 11.02 6.89 -6.17
C LYS A 490 10.46 5.79 -7.06
N THR A 491 11.19 5.44 -8.12
CA THR A 491 10.87 4.26 -8.93
C THR A 491 10.83 2.98 -8.08
N GLN A 492 9.86 2.12 -8.34
CA GLN A 492 9.73 0.81 -7.68
C GLN A 492 10.65 -0.28 -8.28
N TYR A 493 11.22 -0.05 -9.45
CA TYR A 493 11.93 -1.07 -10.23
C TYR A 493 13.41 -1.21 -9.89
N SER A 494 13.95 -0.38 -9.02
CA SER A 494 15.35 -0.39 -8.61
C SER A 494 15.50 0.06 -7.17
N LEU A 495 16.56 -0.35 -6.50
CA LEU A 495 16.99 0.23 -5.22
C LEU A 495 17.42 1.70 -5.38
N SER A 496 17.89 2.10 -6.58
CA SER A 496 18.22 3.51 -6.88
C SER A 496 17.00 4.31 -7.34
N ASP A 497 17.19 5.58 -7.67
CA ASP A 497 16.21 6.44 -8.35
C ASP A 497 16.20 6.26 -9.89
N ASN A 498 17.04 5.38 -10.42
CA ASN A 498 17.12 5.03 -11.83
C ASN A 498 16.59 3.60 -12.07
N ALA A 499 15.42 3.49 -12.70
CA ALA A 499 14.75 2.21 -12.97
C ALA A 499 15.56 1.21 -13.83
N LYS A 500 16.64 1.66 -14.49
CA LYS A 500 17.49 0.82 -15.35
C LYS A 500 18.61 0.12 -14.56
N LEU A 501 18.89 0.54 -13.33
CA LEU A 501 19.92 -0.06 -12.49
C LEU A 501 19.33 -1.24 -11.73
N LEU A 502 19.42 -2.43 -12.31
CA LEU A 502 18.85 -3.68 -11.75
C LEU A 502 19.79 -4.31 -10.71
N GLY A 503 19.28 -5.30 -9.99
CA GLY A 503 20.05 -6.05 -8.99
C GLY A 503 20.31 -5.26 -7.73
N ARG A 504 21.58 -5.08 -7.39
CA ARG A 504 22.05 -4.28 -6.23
C ARG A 504 23.06 -3.23 -6.70
N PRO A 505 22.57 -2.07 -7.17
CA PRO A 505 23.47 -1.00 -7.61
C PRO A 505 24.34 -0.48 -6.46
N THR A 506 25.55 -0.01 -6.79
CA THR A 506 26.52 0.60 -5.89
C THR A 506 26.98 1.94 -6.44
N ASP A 507 27.62 2.75 -5.60
CA ASP A 507 28.22 4.04 -5.98
C ASP A 507 27.29 5.04 -6.67
N PHE A 508 25.98 4.96 -6.38
CA PHE A 508 25.00 5.90 -6.92
C PHE A 508 24.60 6.97 -5.91
N THR A 509 24.11 8.08 -6.42
CA THR A 509 23.57 9.20 -5.65
C THR A 509 22.05 9.28 -5.85
N ILE A 510 21.29 9.43 -4.78
CA ILE A 510 19.85 9.74 -4.85
C ILE A 510 19.68 11.25 -4.97
N THR A 511 18.90 11.70 -5.95
CA THR A 511 18.60 13.12 -6.14
C THR A 511 17.18 13.43 -5.69
N ILE A 512 17.06 14.18 -4.59
CA ILE A 512 15.76 14.71 -4.15
C ILE A 512 15.44 15.94 -4.99
N ARG A 513 14.36 15.84 -5.77
CA ARG A 513 13.94 16.88 -6.72
C ARG A 513 13.00 17.90 -6.11
N ASP A 514 12.15 17.46 -5.21
CA ASP A 514 11.20 18.30 -4.48
C ASP A 514 10.77 17.61 -3.18
N LEU A 515 10.17 18.36 -2.26
CA LEU A 515 9.54 17.84 -1.04
C LEU A 515 8.14 18.44 -0.88
N ARG A 516 7.25 17.66 -0.29
CA ARG A 516 5.90 18.09 0.02
C ARG A 516 5.52 17.67 1.45
N LEU A 517 4.85 18.56 2.16
CA LEU A 517 4.30 18.27 3.47
C LEU A 517 2.89 17.68 3.34
N SER A 518 2.70 16.46 3.79
CA SER A 518 1.38 15.85 4.02
C SER A 518 1.04 16.03 5.51
N ASN A 519 0.66 17.26 5.85
CA ASN A 519 0.57 17.70 7.25
C ASN A 519 -0.54 16.99 8.03
N GLY A 520 -1.70 16.76 7.40
CA GLY A 520 -2.80 16.02 8.02
C GLY A 520 -2.49 14.53 8.18
N ALA A 521 -1.82 13.92 7.19
CA ALA A 521 -1.34 12.55 7.30
C ALA A 521 -0.15 12.42 8.27
N GLY A 522 0.64 13.48 8.47
CA GLY A 522 1.73 13.55 9.42
C GLY A 522 3.03 12.95 8.91
N PHE A 523 3.38 13.16 7.63
CA PHE A 523 4.68 12.79 7.06
C PHE A 523 5.13 13.75 5.96
N VAL A 524 6.43 13.76 5.69
CA VAL A 524 7.05 14.51 4.59
C VAL A 524 7.27 13.58 3.40
N VAL A 525 6.81 13.97 2.22
CA VAL A 525 7.09 13.23 0.96
C VAL A 525 8.32 13.84 0.29
N ALA A 526 9.33 13.01 0.03
CA ALA A 526 10.56 13.40 -0.68
C ALA A 526 10.58 12.74 -2.06
N TYR A 527 10.51 13.54 -3.12
CA TYR A 527 10.47 13.07 -4.50
C TYR A 527 11.87 12.85 -5.07
N ALA A 528 12.23 11.59 -5.30
CA ALA A 528 13.48 11.17 -5.93
C ALA A 528 13.19 10.59 -7.33
N GLY A 529 12.61 11.40 -8.21
CA GLY A 529 12.25 11.02 -9.57
C GLY A 529 10.95 11.69 -10.04
N ASP A 530 10.59 11.42 -11.29
CA ASP A 530 9.32 11.89 -11.89
C ASP A 530 8.18 10.97 -11.48
N ILE A 531 7.60 11.21 -10.32
CA ILE A 531 6.51 10.40 -9.78
C ILE A 531 5.17 11.00 -10.20
N MET A 532 4.37 10.21 -10.89
CA MET A 532 3.07 10.64 -11.38
C MET A 532 1.96 10.35 -10.35
N THR A 533 1.33 11.42 -9.87
CA THR A 533 0.16 11.33 -8.98
C THR A 533 -1.16 11.17 -9.74
N MET A 534 -1.16 11.33 -11.06
CA MET A 534 -2.25 10.98 -11.97
C MET A 534 -1.69 10.10 -13.10
N PRO A 535 -1.77 8.77 -12.99
CA PRO A 535 -1.36 7.86 -14.05
C PRO A 535 -2.17 8.06 -15.34
N GLY A 536 -1.63 7.66 -16.46
CA GLY A 536 -2.37 7.58 -17.72
C GLY A 536 -2.72 6.13 -18.06
N LEU A 537 -3.75 5.93 -18.84
CA LEU A 537 -4.03 4.63 -19.44
C LEU A 537 -2.88 4.22 -20.39
N PRO A 538 -2.51 2.94 -20.45
CA PRO A 538 -1.52 2.42 -21.38
C PRO A 538 -2.04 2.43 -22.82
N LYS A 539 -1.18 2.04 -23.77
CA LYS A 539 -1.58 1.95 -25.18
C LYS A 539 -2.74 0.97 -25.42
N VAL A 540 -2.74 -0.14 -24.66
CA VAL A 540 -3.83 -1.13 -24.64
C VAL A 540 -4.23 -1.29 -23.17
N PRO A 541 -5.27 -0.59 -22.72
CA PRO A 541 -5.73 -0.70 -21.34
C PRO A 541 -6.49 -2.00 -21.09
N ALA A 542 -6.49 -2.48 -19.85
CA ALA A 542 -7.28 -3.64 -19.43
C ALA A 542 -8.78 -3.45 -19.72
N ALA A 543 -9.25 -2.21 -19.70
CA ALA A 543 -10.61 -1.83 -20.03
C ALA A 543 -11.11 -2.36 -21.39
N GLU A 544 -10.22 -2.56 -22.38
CA GLU A 544 -10.60 -3.10 -23.70
C GLU A 544 -11.06 -4.57 -23.66
N LYS A 545 -10.74 -5.28 -22.56
CA LYS A 545 -11.06 -6.70 -22.40
C LYS A 545 -12.18 -6.96 -21.40
N ILE A 546 -12.49 -5.95 -20.57
CA ILE A 546 -13.55 -6.05 -19.56
C ILE A 546 -14.89 -5.82 -20.23
N ASP A 547 -15.81 -6.75 -20.05
CA ASP A 547 -17.16 -6.70 -20.62
C ASP A 547 -18.19 -7.30 -19.67
N VAL A 548 -19.46 -7.09 -19.95
CA VAL A 548 -20.60 -7.64 -19.21
C VAL A 548 -21.60 -8.23 -20.18
N ASP A 549 -22.03 -9.46 -19.96
CA ASP A 549 -23.01 -10.12 -20.81
C ASP A 549 -24.47 -9.74 -20.46
N ASP A 550 -25.40 -10.30 -21.22
CA ASP A 550 -26.86 -10.08 -21.06
C ASP A 550 -27.44 -10.64 -19.74
N LYS A 551 -26.67 -11.44 -19.01
CA LYS A 551 -26.99 -11.96 -17.67
C LYS A 551 -26.30 -11.17 -16.56
N ALA A 552 -25.68 -10.05 -16.91
CA ALA A 552 -24.88 -9.22 -16.00
C ALA A 552 -23.64 -9.95 -15.41
N VAL A 553 -23.11 -10.97 -16.08
CA VAL A 553 -21.87 -11.63 -15.72
C VAL A 553 -20.69 -10.85 -16.31
N ILE A 554 -19.70 -10.53 -15.46
CA ILE A 554 -18.52 -9.78 -15.86
C ILE A 554 -17.47 -10.73 -16.43
N HIS A 555 -16.85 -10.32 -17.53
CA HIS A 555 -15.78 -11.05 -18.22
C HIS A 555 -14.53 -10.18 -18.33
N GLY A 556 -13.37 -10.83 -18.42
CA GLY A 556 -12.11 -10.14 -18.68
C GLY A 556 -11.56 -9.28 -17.53
N LEU A 557 -12.10 -9.44 -16.35
CA LEU A 557 -11.63 -8.76 -15.13
C LEU A 557 -10.43 -9.55 -14.51
N PHE A 558 -9.46 -9.99 -15.30
CA PHE A 558 -8.25 -10.78 -14.93
C PHE A 558 -8.37 -12.30 -15.10
#